data_37ae3c606962f875398b6904720c0844
#
_entry.id   37ae3c606962f875398b6904720c0844
#
_cell.length_a   1.000
_cell.length_b   1.000
_cell.length_c   1.000
_cell.angle_alpha   90.00
_cell.angle_beta   90.00
_cell.angle_gamma   90.00
#
_symmetry.space_group_name_H-M   'P 1'
#
loop_
_entity.id
_entity.type
_entity.pdbx_description
1 polymer ?
#
loop_
_entity_poly.entity_id
_entity_poly.type
_entity_poly.pdbx_seq_one_letter_code
_entity_poly.pdbx_strand_id
1 'polypeptide(L)'
;MTVHERPFGRYLEDFVPGDVYRHWPGKTVTEYDDHLFCLITMNHHPLHTNAWFAEHETVQGKNVVVGNLVYSLVLGMSVPDVSGSCIAILVVESLLHRSPTFHGDTIYAETRVLDATPSKSKDDRGIVTVETKAFNQRGEEVCYFRRKLMVWKQDHAPARQRPYGDDVWD
;
A
#
# COMPACT_ATOMS: atom_id res chain seq x y z
N MET A 1 2.39 -0.37 -35.67
CA MET A 1 3.07 -0.12 -34.39
C MET A 1 2.38 -0.94 -33.29
N THR A 2 3.10 -1.57 -32.36
CA THR A 2 2.50 -2.29 -31.21
C THR A 2 2.59 -1.42 -29.98
N VAL A 3 1.45 -1.07 -29.40
CA VAL A 3 1.39 -0.30 -28.15
C VAL A 3 1.39 -1.25 -26.96
N HIS A 4 2.31 -1.05 -26.02
CA HIS A 4 2.37 -1.81 -24.79
C HIS A 4 1.87 -0.97 -23.62
N GLU A 5 0.80 -1.40 -22.97
CA GLU A 5 0.29 -0.76 -21.78
C GLU A 5 0.84 -1.44 -20.51
N ARG A 6 1.21 -0.63 -19.52
CA ARG A 6 1.60 -1.16 -18.22
C ARG A 6 0.33 -1.59 -17.47
N PRO A 7 0.22 -2.87 -17.04
CA PRO A 7 -0.84 -3.28 -16.13
C PRO A 7 -0.82 -2.43 -14.85
N PHE A 8 -1.98 -1.99 -14.40
CA PHE A 8 -2.10 -1.18 -13.18
C PHE A 8 -3.39 -1.52 -12.44
N GLY A 9 -3.27 -2.26 -11.35
CA GLY A 9 -4.38 -2.85 -10.63
C GLY A 9 -4.89 -4.13 -11.32
N ARG A 10 -5.96 -4.68 -10.77
CA ARG A 10 -6.57 -5.93 -11.18
C ARG A 10 -8.09 -5.85 -11.13
N TYR A 11 -8.75 -6.74 -11.86
CA TYR A 11 -10.20 -6.93 -11.85
C TYR A 11 -10.59 -8.12 -10.97
N LEU A 12 -11.88 -8.28 -10.71
CA LEU A 12 -12.37 -9.34 -9.81
C LEU A 12 -11.89 -10.73 -10.23
N GLU A 13 -11.87 -11.00 -11.51
CA GLU A 13 -11.51 -12.28 -12.13
C GLU A 13 -10.03 -12.64 -11.97
N ASP A 14 -9.19 -11.65 -11.70
CA ASP A 14 -7.74 -11.84 -11.52
C ASP A 14 -7.38 -12.28 -10.09
N PHE A 15 -8.31 -12.20 -9.14
CA PHE A 15 -8.04 -12.51 -7.73
C PHE A 15 -8.41 -13.95 -7.40
N VAL A 16 -7.40 -14.77 -7.16
CA VAL A 16 -7.57 -16.16 -6.72
C VAL A 16 -7.22 -16.26 -5.23
N PRO A 17 -8.14 -16.74 -4.35
CA PRO A 17 -7.82 -16.96 -2.95
C PRO A 17 -6.58 -17.84 -2.77
N GLY A 18 -5.64 -17.38 -1.95
CA GLY A 18 -4.34 -18.02 -1.73
C GLY A 18 -3.18 -17.42 -2.51
N ASP A 19 -3.45 -16.69 -3.60
CA ASP A 19 -2.39 -16.03 -4.37
C ASP A 19 -1.69 -14.94 -3.56
N VAL A 20 -0.36 -14.79 -3.81
CA VAL A 20 0.50 -13.79 -3.18
C VAL A 20 1.12 -12.89 -4.23
N TYR A 21 0.95 -11.59 -4.06
CA TYR A 21 1.56 -10.54 -4.86
C TYR A 21 2.76 -9.95 -4.12
N ARG A 22 3.95 -10.06 -4.70
CA ARG A 22 5.18 -9.42 -4.20
C ARG A 22 5.33 -8.05 -4.83
N HIS A 23 5.33 -7.02 -3.99
CA HIS A 23 5.41 -5.64 -4.47
C HIS A 23 6.84 -5.20 -4.73
N TRP A 24 7.06 -4.52 -5.85
CA TRP A 24 8.36 -4.01 -6.25
C TRP A 24 8.22 -2.61 -6.87
N PRO A 25 9.15 -1.69 -6.59
CA PRO A 25 10.33 -1.80 -5.71
C PRO A 25 10.00 -1.61 -4.22
N GLY A 26 10.97 -1.93 -3.35
CA GLY A 26 10.97 -1.51 -1.95
C GLY A 26 11.26 -0.02 -1.81
N LYS A 27 10.97 0.56 -0.63
CA LYS A 27 11.23 1.98 -0.32
C LYS A 27 12.10 2.10 0.94
N THR A 28 13.24 2.77 0.83
CA THR A 28 14.01 3.20 1.99
C THR A 28 13.35 4.44 2.59
N VAL A 29 12.98 4.36 3.87
CA VAL A 29 12.38 5.48 4.60
C VAL A 29 13.47 6.40 5.10
N THR A 30 13.46 7.64 4.62
CA THR A 30 14.41 8.66 5.04
C THR A 30 13.84 9.51 6.18
N GLU A 31 14.71 10.23 6.88
CA GLU A 31 14.29 11.24 7.86
C GLU A 31 13.39 12.30 7.23
N TYR A 32 13.66 12.69 5.99
CA TYR A 32 12.82 13.64 5.24
C TYR A 32 11.39 13.11 5.04
N ASP A 33 11.22 11.84 4.65
CA ASP A 33 9.89 11.25 4.48
C ASP A 33 9.06 11.33 5.77
N ASP A 34 9.69 11.01 6.91
CA ASP A 34 9.04 10.97 8.21
C ASP A 34 8.70 12.39 8.73
N HIS A 35 9.65 13.32 8.64
CA HIS A 35 9.42 14.70 9.06
C HIS A 35 8.37 15.40 8.18
N LEU A 36 8.38 15.17 6.86
CA LEU A 36 7.33 15.68 5.97
C LEU A 36 5.97 15.12 6.35
N PHE A 37 5.88 13.82 6.64
CA PHE A 37 4.63 13.19 7.08
C PHE A 37 4.14 13.78 8.40
N CYS A 38 5.05 14.01 9.36
CA CYS A 38 4.73 14.68 10.62
C CYS A 38 4.15 16.08 10.40
N LEU A 39 4.76 16.87 9.50
CA LEU A 39 4.29 18.22 9.18
C LEU A 39 2.88 18.23 8.60
N ILE A 40 2.60 17.38 7.60
CA ILE A 40 1.30 17.37 6.92
C ILE A 40 0.19 16.73 7.75
N THR A 41 0.53 15.88 8.72
CA THR A 41 -0.44 15.21 9.61
C THR A 41 -0.57 15.87 10.98
N MET A 42 0.21 16.92 11.25
CA MET A 42 0.28 17.61 12.56
C MET A 42 0.71 16.68 13.70
N ASN A 43 1.46 15.62 13.41
CA ASN A 43 2.01 14.71 14.40
C ASN A 43 3.32 15.27 14.97
N HIS A 44 3.21 16.08 16.02
CA HIS A 44 4.36 16.74 16.66
C HIS A 44 4.95 15.93 17.82
N HIS A 45 4.75 14.62 17.88
CA HIS A 45 5.34 13.82 18.96
C HIS A 45 6.87 13.77 18.79
N PRO A 46 7.65 14.13 19.84
CA PRO A 46 9.10 14.27 19.74
C PRO A 46 9.84 12.97 19.43
N LEU A 47 9.22 11.81 19.67
CA LEU A 47 9.77 10.50 19.26
C LEU A 47 10.12 10.45 17.78
N HIS A 48 9.39 11.18 16.92
CA HIS A 48 9.58 11.16 15.48
C HIS A 48 10.54 12.23 14.96
N THR A 49 10.63 13.38 15.65
CA THR A 49 11.27 14.58 15.09
C THR A 49 12.35 15.22 15.97
N ASN A 50 12.51 14.76 17.22
CA ASN A 50 13.52 15.26 18.15
C ASN A 50 14.52 14.15 18.48
N ALA A 51 15.68 14.18 17.81
CA ALA A 51 16.70 13.14 17.95
C ALA A 51 17.24 13.05 19.39
N TRP A 52 17.44 14.21 20.06
CA TRP A 52 17.92 14.22 21.43
C TRP A 52 16.95 13.57 22.41
N PHE A 53 15.64 13.91 22.28
CA PHE A 53 14.58 13.26 23.06
C PHE A 53 14.55 11.75 22.79
N ALA A 54 14.57 11.34 21.53
CA ALA A 54 14.51 9.95 21.16
C ALA A 54 15.68 9.14 21.73
N GLU A 55 16.89 9.73 21.75
CA GLU A 55 18.11 9.11 22.27
C GLU A 55 18.09 8.95 23.80
N HIS A 56 17.63 9.99 24.53
CA HIS A 56 17.81 10.06 25.99
C HIS A 56 16.56 9.70 26.77
N GLU A 57 15.37 9.84 26.19
CA GLU A 57 14.09 9.73 26.89
C GLU A 57 13.19 8.59 26.37
N THR A 58 13.69 7.76 25.43
CA THR A 58 12.92 6.64 24.89
C THR A 58 13.68 5.32 24.95
N VAL A 59 12.93 4.23 25.02
CA VAL A 59 13.51 2.87 25.01
C VAL A 59 14.15 2.49 23.67
N GLN A 60 13.80 3.17 22.59
CA GLN A 60 14.32 2.94 21.25
C GLN A 60 15.71 3.56 21.05
N GLY A 61 16.06 4.59 21.82
CA GLY A 61 17.34 5.29 21.73
C GLY A 61 17.58 6.04 20.42
N LYS A 62 16.58 6.19 19.58
CA LYS A 62 16.61 6.92 18.30
C LYS A 62 15.21 7.18 17.77
N ASN A 63 15.07 8.10 16.79
CA ASN A 63 13.79 8.38 16.18
C ASN A 63 13.16 7.13 15.55
N VAL A 64 11.88 6.95 15.80
CA VAL A 64 11.04 5.90 15.20
C VAL A 64 10.18 6.55 14.12
N VAL A 65 10.09 5.92 12.96
CA VAL A 65 9.21 6.34 11.88
C VAL A 65 7.75 6.24 12.31
N VAL A 66 6.94 7.23 11.96
CA VAL A 66 5.49 7.21 12.26
C VAL A 66 4.86 5.94 11.68
N GLY A 67 4.20 5.15 12.51
CA GLY A 67 3.59 3.88 12.07
C GLY A 67 2.58 4.05 10.93
N ASN A 68 1.80 5.14 10.94
CA ASN A 68 0.87 5.45 9.87
C ASN A 68 1.57 5.83 8.54
N LEU A 69 2.79 6.38 8.58
CA LEU A 69 3.61 6.55 7.37
C LEU A 69 3.98 5.18 6.79
N VAL A 70 4.45 4.24 7.63
CA VAL A 70 4.78 2.87 7.20
C VAL A 70 3.56 2.21 6.57
N TYR A 71 2.39 2.27 7.21
CA TYR A 71 1.13 1.77 6.65
C TYR A 71 0.81 2.39 5.29
N SER A 72 0.91 3.72 5.17
CA SER A 72 0.60 4.45 3.94
C SER A 72 1.54 4.08 2.80
N LEU A 73 2.84 3.92 3.09
CA LEU A 73 3.84 3.45 2.11
C LEU A 73 3.51 2.04 1.61
N VAL A 74 3.25 1.12 2.53
CA VAL A 74 2.91 -0.28 2.20
C VAL A 74 1.61 -0.39 1.42
N LEU A 75 0.61 0.41 1.79
CA LEU A 75 -0.62 0.53 1.00
C LEU A 75 -0.31 1.02 -0.42
N GLY A 76 0.48 2.08 -0.56
CA GLY A 76 0.92 2.63 -1.84
C GLY A 76 1.68 1.62 -2.70
N MET A 77 2.60 0.83 -2.11
CA MET A 77 3.35 -0.23 -2.80
C MET A 77 2.43 -1.28 -3.42
N SER A 78 1.29 -1.56 -2.77
CA SER A 78 0.32 -2.56 -3.25
C SER A 78 -0.61 -2.04 -4.35
N VAL A 79 -0.63 -0.74 -4.63
CA VAL A 79 -1.56 -0.15 -5.60
C VAL A 79 -1.37 -0.70 -7.00
N PRO A 80 -0.16 -0.74 -7.58
CA PRO A 80 0.01 -1.22 -8.96
C PRO A 80 -0.45 -2.66 -9.17
N ASP A 81 -0.28 -3.52 -8.15
CA ASP A 81 -0.53 -4.96 -8.26
C ASP A 81 -1.93 -5.37 -7.79
N VAL A 82 -2.54 -4.61 -6.90
CA VAL A 82 -3.79 -5.01 -6.23
C VAL A 82 -4.91 -3.99 -6.44
N SER A 83 -4.70 -2.74 -6.02
CA SER A 83 -5.83 -1.79 -5.89
C SER A 83 -5.88 -0.69 -6.96
N GLY A 84 -5.00 -0.69 -7.96
CA GLY A 84 -4.93 0.37 -8.97
C GLY A 84 -6.19 0.53 -9.83
N SER A 85 -7.00 -0.52 -9.97
CA SER A 85 -8.30 -0.51 -10.66
C SER A 85 -9.48 -0.68 -9.73
N CYS A 86 -9.29 -0.54 -8.39
CA CYS A 86 -10.40 -0.67 -7.45
C CYS A 86 -11.32 0.56 -7.49
N ILE A 87 -12.59 0.33 -7.16
CA ILE A 87 -13.60 1.38 -7.02
C ILE A 87 -13.37 2.12 -5.70
N ALA A 88 -13.14 1.36 -4.62
CA ALA A 88 -12.91 1.90 -3.28
C ALA A 88 -12.27 0.88 -2.34
N ILE A 89 -11.57 1.37 -1.33
CA ILE A 89 -11.25 0.61 -0.12
C ILE A 89 -12.43 0.76 0.82
N LEU A 90 -13.11 -0.35 1.14
CA LEU A 90 -14.33 -0.31 1.94
C LEU A 90 -14.01 -0.23 3.44
N VAL A 91 -13.02 -0.98 3.87
CA VAL A 91 -12.64 -1.07 5.28
C VAL A 91 -11.21 -1.58 5.44
N VAL A 92 -10.54 -1.10 6.46
CA VAL A 92 -9.35 -1.72 7.04
C VAL A 92 -9.80 -2.41 8.33
N GLU A 93 -9.86 -3.73 8.32
CA GLU A 93 -10.38 -4.53 9.43
C GLU A 93 -9.38 -4.63 10.59
N SER A 94 -8.10 -4.60 10.26
CA SER A 94 -7.02 -4.60 11.25
C SER A 94 -5.78 -3.90 10.70
N LEU A 95 -5.07 -3.20 11.57
CA LEU A 95 -3.77 -2.60 11.32
C LEU A 95 -2.89 -2.84 12.55
N LEU A 96 -1.73 -3.47 12.35
CA LEU A 96 -0.79 -3.81 13.41
C LEU A 96 0.60 -3.28 13.05
N HIS A 97 1.18 -2.50 13.93
CA HIS A 97 2.58 -2.12 13.92
C HIS A 97 3.35 -3.18 14.71
N ARG A 98 4.07 -4.09 14.00
CA ARG A 98 4.71 -5.27 14.62
C ARG A 98 6.03 -4.94 15.26
N SER A 99 6.86 -4.21 14.53
CA SER A 99 8.18 -3.80 14.99
C SER A 99 8.42 -2.33 14.62
N PRO A 100 9.21 -1.59 15.38
CA PRO A 100 9.55 -0.22 15.03
C PRO A 100 10.32 -0.18 13.71
N THR A 101 10.02 0.83 12.90
CA THR A 101 10.77 1.17 11.69
C THR A 101 11.63 2.40 12.00
N PHE A 102 12.86 2.41 11.50
CA PHE A 102 13.80 3.50 11.73
C PHE A 102 14.18 4.18 10.40
N HIS A 103 14.66 5.41 10.49
CA HIS A 103 15.24 6.09 9.33
C HIS A 103 16.40 5.24 8.74
N GLY A 104 16.40 5.05 7.44
CA GLY A 104 17.33 4.16 6.72
C GLY A 104 16.85 2.73 6.56
N ASP A 105 15.76 2.29 7.20
CA ASP A 105 15.16 1.00 6.91
C ASP A 105 14.53 0.99 5.53
N THR A 106 14.71 -0.12 4.81
CA THR A 106 14.07 -0.35 3.50
C THR A 106 12.93 -1.33 3.67
N ILE A 107 11.73 -0.89 3.29
CA ILE A 107 10.50 -1.65 3.44
C ILE A 107 10.17 -2.37 2.15
N TYR A 108 9.80 -3.64 2.27
CA TYR A 108 9.25 -4.50 1.23
C TYR A 108 7.88 -5.02 1.67
N ALA A 109 7.02 -5.37 0.73
CA ALA A 109 5.68 -5.81 1.08
C ALA A 109 5.16 -6.92 0.16
N GLU A 110 4.29 -7.76 0.71
CA GLU A 110 3.55 -8.79 -0.01
C GLU A 110 2.08 -8.75 0.39
N THR A 111 1.19 -9.02 -0.56
CA THR A 111 -0.26 -9.09 -0.33
C THR A 111 -0.78 -10.46 -0.70
N ARG A 112 -1.52 -11.10 0.21
CA ARG A 112 -2.21 -12.38 -0.03
C ARG A 112 -3.71 -12.15 -0.19
N VAL A 113 -4.30 -12.80 -1.19
CA VAL A 113 -5.75 -12.83 -1.38
C VAL A 113 -6.36 -13.82 -0.39
N LEU A 114 -7.35 -13.38 0.37
CA LEU A 114 -8.10 -14.22 1.31
C LEU A 114 -9.43 -14.67 0.72
N ASP A 115 -10.11 -13.78 0.00
CA ASP A 115 -11.41 -14.04 -0.60
C ASP A 115 -11.65 -13.09 -1.79
N ALA A 116 -12.41 -13.57 -2.78
CA ALA A 116 -12.87 -12.77 -3.92
C ALA A 116 -14.29 -13.19 -4.29
N THR A 117 -15.27 -12.34 -4.00
CA THR A 117 -16.69 -12.68 -4.12
C THR A 117 -17.44 -11.63 -4.95
N PRO A 118 -18.24 -12.03 -5.96
CA PRO A 118 -19.12 -11.12 -6.67
C PRO A 118 -20.07 -10.36 -5.74
N SER A 119 -20.36 -9.11 -6.08
CA SER A 119 -21.33 -8.31 -5.32
C SER A 119 -22.74 -8.91 -5.42
N LYS A 120 -23.45 -8.92 -4.29
CA LYS A 120 -24.85 -9.41 -4.24
C LYS A 120 -25.87 -8.39 -4.80
N SER A 121 -25.48 -7.12 -4.88
CA SER A 121 -26.38 -6.02 -5.24
C SER A 121 -26.06 -5.34 -6.56
N LYS A 122 -24.91 -5.65 -7.17
CA LYS A 122 -24.42 -5.06 -8.41
C LYS A 122 -23.69 -6.10 -9.24
N ASP A 123 -24.03 -6.20 -10.51
CA ASP A 123 -23.47 -7.23 -11.40
C ASP A 123 -22.08 -6.87 -11.95
N ASP A 124 -21.69 -5.61 -11.85
CA ASP A 124 -20.50 -5.00 -12.45
C ASP A 124 -19.23 -5.08 -11.58
N ARG A 125 -19.33 -5.57 -10.34
CA ARG A 125 -18.27 -5.51 -9.33
C ARG A 125 -18.27 -6.66 -8.36
N GLY A 126 -17.20 -6.73 -7.54
CA GLY A 126 -17.11 -7.67 -6.43
C GLY A 126 -16.34 -7.09 -5.25
N ILE A 127 -16.23 -7.91 -4.21
CA ILE A 127 -15.48 -7.61 -2.99
C ILE A 127 -14.30 -8.56 -2.90
N VAL A 128 -13.10 -8.01 -2.73
CA VAL A 128 -11.88 -8.77 -2.51
C VAL A 128 -11.36 -8.45 -1.12
N THR A 129 -11.10 -9.50 -0.35
CA THR A 129 -10.47 -9.40 0.97
C THR A 129 -9.01 -9.80 0.83
N VAL A 130 -8.12 -8.93 1.26
CA VAL A 130 -6.68 -9.15 1.22
C VAL A 130 -6.03 -8.84 2.56
N GLU A 131 -4.91 -9.51 2.83
CA GLU A 131 -4.00 -9.14 3.89
C GLU A 131 -2.64 -8.77 3.32
N THR A 132 -1.99 -7.78 3.90
CA THR A 132 -0.69 -7.30 3.48
C THR A 132 0.27 -7.33 4.64
N LYS A 133 1.47 -7.86 4.41
CA LYS A 133 2.60 -7.85 5.33
C LYS A 133 3.73 -7.03 4.77
N ALA A 134 4.39 -6.29 5.63
CA ALA A 134 5.59 -5.55 5.28
C ALA A 134 6.76 -5.96 6.17
N PHE A 135 7.93 -6.01 5.56
CA PHE A 135 9.18 -6.42 6.18
C PHE A 135 10.26 -5.38 5.92
N ASN A 136 11.16 -5.21 6.88
CA ASN A 136 12.38 -4.44 6.63
C ASN A 136 13.44 -5.32 5.93
N GLN A 137 14.61 -4.74 5.61
CA GLN A 137 15.73 -5.42 4.95
C GLN A 137 16.34 -6.58 5.76
N ARG A 138 15.98 -6.72 7.05
CA ARG A 138 16.42 -7.82 7.93
C ARG A 138 15.40 -8.95 8.01
N GLY A 139 14.24 -8.82 7.30
CA GLY A 139 13.15 -9.78 7.34
C GLY A 139 12.23 -9.64 8.57
N GLU A 140 12.36 -8.58 9.35
CA GLU A 140 11.48 -8.30 10.50
C GLU A 140 10.14 -7.76 9.99
N GLU A 141 9.01 -8.35 10.42
CA GLU A 141 7.68 -7.85 10.10
C GLU A 141 7.44 -6.52 10.83
N VAL A 142 7.25 -5.45 10.08
CA VAL A 142 7.06 -4.10 10.61
C VAL A 142 5.60 -3.65 10.59
N CYS A 143 4.83 -4.12 9.60
CA CYS A 143 3.42 -3.75 9.44
C CYS A 143 2.61 -4.93 8.91
N TYR A 144 1.40 -5.07 9.42
CA TYR A 144 0.38 -5.98 8.91
C TYR A 144 -0.95 -5.25 8.86
N PHE A 145 -1.71 -5.44 7.78
CA PHE A 145 -3.10 -5.01 7.74
C PHE A 145 -3.96 -5.91 6.86
N ARG A 146 -5.26 -5.95 7.20
CA ARG A 146 -6.29 -6.64 6.43
C ARG A 146 -7.34 -5.64 5.98
N ARG A 147 -7.73 -5.71 4.70
CA ARG A 147 -8.68 -4.77 4.11
C ARG A 147 -9.62 -5.45 3.13
N LYS A 148 -10.77 -4.78 2.87
CA LYS A 148 -11.68 -5.15 1.79
C LYS A 148 -11.70 -4.07 0.72
N LEU A 149 -11.63 -4.52 -0.51
CA LEU A 149 -11.65 -3.70 -1.72
C LEU A 149 -12.93 -3.96 -2.48
N MET A 150 -13.55 -2.91 -3.01
CA MET A 150 -14.54 -3.03 -4.07
C MET A 150 -13.83 -2.90 -5.39
N VAL A 151 -13.94 -3.90 -6.25
CA VAL A 151 -13.24 -3.96 -7.54
C VAL A 151 -14.23 -4.16 -8.68
N TRP A 152 -13.90 -3.61 -9.85
CA TRP A 152 -14.68 -3.87 -11.06
C TRP A 152 -14.51 -5.31 -11.53
N LYS A 153 -15.53 -5.84 -12.21
CA LYS A 153 -15.34 -6.92 -13.17
C LYS A 153 -14.71 -6.35 -14.43
N GLN A 154 -13.91 -7.16 -15.11
CA GLN A 154 -13.12 -6.72 -16.27
C GLN A 154 -13.99 -6.06 -17.35
N ASP A 155 -15.10 -6.70 -17.72
CA ASP A 155 -16.00 -6.24 -18.79
C ASP A 155 -16.83 -4.99 -18.43
N HIS A 156 -16.78 -4.56 -17.17
CA HIS A 156 -17.54 -3.42 -16.66
C HIS A 156 -16.65 -2.26 -16.20
N ALA A 157 -15.34 -2.44 -16.25
CA ALA A 157 -14.41 -1.39 -15.86
C ALA A 157 -14.46 -0.25 -16.87
N PRO A 158 -14.47 1.02 -16.42
CA PRO A 158 -14.40 2.15 -17.31
C PRO A 158 -13.10 2.14 -18.12
N ALA A 159 -13.21 2.41 -19.41
CA ALA A 159 -12.04 2.54 -20.26
C ALA A 159 -11.14 3.69 -19.77
N ARG A 160 -9.83 3.47 -19.79
CA ARG A 160 -8.86 4.53 -19.50
C ARG A 160 -8.87 5.54 -20.65
N GLN A 161 -9.16 6.79 -20.33
CA GLN A 161 -9.13 7.86 -21.33
C GLN A 161 -7.71 8.43 -21.46
N ARG A 162 -7.34 8.75 -22.69
CA ARG A 162 -6.11 9.46 -23.03
C ARG A 162 -6.48 10.85 -23.52
N PRO A 163 -6.22 11.93 -22.74
CA PRO A 163 -6.63 13.28 -23.12
C PRO A 163 -5.89 13.83 -24.33
N TYR A 164 -4.82 13.18 -24.78
CA TYR A 164 -4.01 13.59 -25.92
C TYR A 164 -4.23 12.71 -27.19
N GLY A 165 -5.23 11.80 -27.15
CA GLY A 165 -5.55 10.89 -28.26
C GLY A 165 -4.62 9.68 -28.39
N ASP A 166 -4.93 8.80 -29.33
CA ASP A 166 -4.18 7.54 -29.53
C ASP A 166 -3.04 7.66 -30.57
N ASP A 167 -3.09 8.66 -31.45
CA ASP A 167 -2.21 8.80 -32.63
C ASP A 167 -1.11 9.87 -32.44
N VAL A 168 -0.36 9.78 -31.35
CA VAL A 168 0.71 10.78 -31.02
C VAL A 168 2.00 10.54 -31.78
N TRP A 169 2.09 9.40 -32.49
CA TRP A 169 3.30 8.97 -33.20
C TRP A 169 3.15 8.93 -34.74
N ASP A 170 2.05 9.44 -35.27
CA ASP A 170 1.80 9.58 -36.72
C ASP A 170 2.31 10.88 -37.31
#